data_e448eddd243fd1871cba5bb552c2be02
#
_entry.id   e448eddd243fd1871cba5bb552c2be02
#
_cell.length_a   1.000
_cell.length_b   1.000
_cell.length_c   1.000
_cell.angle_alpha   90.00
_cell.angle_beta   90.00
_cell.angle_gamma   90.00
#
_symmetry.space_group_name_H-M   'P 1'
#
loop_
_entity.id
_entity.type
_entity.pdbx_description
1 polymer ?
#
loop_
_entity_poly.entity_id
_entity_poly.type
_entity_poly.pdbx_seq_one_letter_code
_entity_poly.pdbx_strand_id
1 'polypeptide(L)'
;ESLEALNARDIEYNGGRYTRYEISQMQRARERTVRKYKRRYLAEDAAGADTTASAVKLRQARQELTDFVSATGGRVDSARTSVAGFGRSESSKATWAAKKFDSVLPNQRGSGGSSGQSGEAVHKYLGKVDLKDTQQVEALKDSFCNKYASSKVENMMVITRNGEVHYMTDNNPRGVDCSYLGGKLKGSYNIHTHPPDTTQYSFSTDTDIPAAFADGTRIMEAVDYKYRYQFAVPREITFEQWETVCEEVREEQNAVMASRGYGFDDYEENIQHVIIDETCRRLGLKCYHREKRK
;
A
#
# COMPACT_ATOMS: atom_id res chain seq x y z
N GLU A 1 -20.15 -9.75 15.04
CA GLU A 1 -19.83 -9.78 16.49
C GLU A 1 -20.62 -8.68 17.19
N SER A 2 -21.12 -8.94 18.42
CA SER A 2 -21.85 -7.91 19.17
C SER A 2 -20.90 -6.83 19.70
N LEU A 3 -21.40 -5.60 19.89
CA LEU A 3 -20.66 -4.49 20.51
C LEU A 3 -20.05 -4.87 21.88
N GLU A 4 -20.70 -5.76 22.61
CA GLU A 4 -20.21 -6.27 23.90
C GLU A 4 -18.96 -7.16 23.70
N ALA A 5 -18.91 -7.99 22.67
CA ALA A 5 -17.75 -8.82 22.37
C ALA A 5 -16.55 -7.99 21.91
N LEU A 6 -16.78 -6.89 21.19
CA LEU A 6 -15.72 -5.99 20.74
C LEU A 6 -15.13 -5.16 21.89
N ASN A 7 -15.91 -4.87 22.92
CA ASN A 7 -15.49 -4.10 24.09
C ASN A 7 -15.01 -4.99 25.26
N ALA A 8 -15.09 -6.31 25.12
CA ALA A 8 -14.60 -7.22 26.14
C ALA A 8 -13.07 -7.09 26.31
N ARG A 9 -12.63 -6.82 27.55
CA ARG A 9 -11.20 -6.80 27.91
C ARG A 9 -10.75 -8.22 28.28
N ASP A 10 -10.69 -9.09 27.28
CA ASP A 10 -10.41 -10.53 27.43
C ASP A 10 -8.98 -10.94 27.10
N ILE A 11 -8.20 -10.05 26.51
CA ILE A 11 -6.82 -10.33 26.13
C ILE A 11 -5.87 -9.83 27.22
N GLU A 12 -5.13 -10.73 27.83
CA GLU A 12 -4.10 -10.40 28.82
C GLU A 12 -2.75 -10.18 28.15
N TYR A 13 -2.11 -9.05 28.48
CA TYR A 13 -0.76 -8.74 28.02
C TYR A 13 -0.03 -7.89 29.07
N ASN A 14 1.18 -8.29 29.47
CA ASN A 14 2.01 -7.60 30.46
C ASN A 14 1.26 -7.17 31.74
N GLY A 15 0.39 -8.04 32.25
CA GLY A 15 -0.34 -7.81 33.48
C GLY A 15 -1.57 -6.90 33.33
N GLY A 16 -1.85 -6.40 32.12
CA GLY A 16 -3.07 -5.65 31.79
C GLY A 16 -4.07 -6.50 31.00
N ARG A 17 -5.37 -6.08 31.04
CA ARG A 17 -6.41 -6.66 30.21
C ARG A 17 -6.87 -5.65 29.18
N TYR A 18 -6.95 -6.08 27.92
CA TYR A 18 -7.17 -5.23 26.77
C TYR A 18 -8.29 -5.77 25.89
N THR A 19 -8.96 -4.86 25.19
CA THR A 19 -9.88 -5.20 24.12
C THR A 19 -9.08 -5.63 22.86
N ARG A 20 -9.73 -6.33 21.95
CA ARG A 20 -9.14 -6.66 20.63
C ARG A 20 -8.69 -5.41 19.88
N TYR A 21 -9.47 -4.33 20.00
CA TYR A 21 -9.11 -3.05 19.39
C TYR A 21 -7.81 -2.48 19.97
N GLU A 22 -7.67 -2.38 21.29
CA GLU A 22 -6.45 -1.88 21.94
C GLU A 22 -5.22 -2.73 21.54
N ILE A 23 -5.37 -4.05 21.48
CA ILE A 23 -4.31 -4.96 21.02
C ILE A 23 -3.96 -4.70 19.56
N SER A 24 -4.94 -4.49 18.68
CA SER A 24 -4.67 -4.19 17.27
C SER A 24 -3.90 -2.86 17.11
N GLN A 25 -4.25 -1.83 17.87
CA GLN A 25 -3.52 -0.56 17.86
C GLN A 25 -2.08 -0.72 18.36
N MET A 26 -1.87 -1.50 19.42
CA MET A 26 -0.53 -1.81 19.95
C MET A 26 0.30 -2.62 18.94
N GLN A 27 -0.31 -3.54 18.19
CA GLN A 27 0.35 -4.27 17.12
C GLN A 27 0.75 -3.32 15.97
N ARG A 28 -0.17 -2.48 15.51
CA ARG A 28 0.10 -1.49 14.44
C ARG A 28 1.23 -0.54 14.82
N ALA A 29 1.30 -0.10 16.08
CA ALA A 29 2.40 0.74 16.55
C ALA A 29 3.77 0.03 16.40
N ARG A 30 3.83 -1.27 16.75
CA ARG A 30 5.06 -2.08 16.59
C ARG A 30 5.40 -2.31 15.12
N GLU A 31 4.42 -2.56 14.29
CA GLU A 31 4.60 -2.70 12.84
C GLU A 31 5.14 -1.39 12.23
N ARG A 32 4.65 -0.22 12.65
CA ARG A 32 5.20 1.09 12.23
C ARG A 32 6.68 1.21 12.61
N THR A 33 7.04 0.79 13.83
CA THR A 33 8.44 0.80 14.29
C THR A 33 9.33 -0.10 13.42
N VAL A 34 8.87 -1.31 13.08
CA VAL A 34 9.58 -2.19 12.15
C VAL A 34 9.75 -1.52 10.78
N ARG A 35 8.69 -0.93 10.23
CA ARG A 35 8.76 -0.23 8.94
C ARG A 35 9.72 0.97 8.98
N LYS A 36 9.70 1.75 10.06
CA LYS A 36 10.62 2.88 10.25
C LYS A 36 12.08 2.43 10.16
N TYR A 37 12.45 1.40 10.91
CA TYR A 37 13.83 0.91 10.89
C TYR A 37 14.18 0.17 9.60
N LYS A 38 13.22 -0.51 8.95
CA LYS A 38 13.42 -1.10 7.62
C LYS A 38 13.74 -0.03 6.58
N ARG A 39 12.97 1.06 6.54
CA ARG A 39 13.22 2.18 5.61
C ARG A 39 14.59 2.80 5.84
N ARG A 40 14.94 3.05 7.11
CA ARG A 40 16.25 3.60 7.46
C ARG A 40 17.39 2.69 7.00
N TYR A 41 17.30 1.41 7.31
CA TYR A 41 18.28 0.41 6.86
C TYR A 41 18.45 0.42 5.34
N LEU A 42 17.35 0.39 4.59
CA LEU A 42 17.39 0.39 3.13
C LEU A 42 17.95 1.71 2.55
N ALA A 43 17.66 2.84 3.17
CA ALA A 43 18.20 4.13 2.74
C ALA A 43 19.72 4.23 3.00
N GLU A 44 20.20 3.77 4.14
CA GLU A 44 21.63 3.70 4.48
C GLU A 44 22.38 2.72 3.55
N ASP A 45 21.79 1.55 3.26
CA ASP A 45 22.33 0.54 2.34
C ASP A 45 22.44 1.08 0.91
N ALA A 46 21.37 1.72 0.42
CA ALA A 46 21.36 2.35 -0.91
C ALA A 46 22.37 3.51 -1.05
N ALA A 47 22.69 4.17 0.06
CA ALA A 47 23.71 5.22 0.11
C ALA A 47 25.15 4.68 0.33
N GLY A 48 25.32 3.37 0.49
CA GLY A 48 26.60 2.76 0.82
C GLY A 48 27.14 3.12 2.21
N ALA A 49 26.24 3.53 3.12
CA ALA A 49 26.58 3.89 4.50
C ALA A 49 26.65 2.66 5.41
N ASP A 50 27.21 2.83 6.61
CA ASP A 50 27.23 1.78 7.62
C ASP A 50 25.80 1.51 8.14
N THR A 51 25.27 0.33 7.85
CA THR A 51 23.94 -0.13 8.23
C THR A 51 23.87 -0.85 9.58
N THR A 52 25.00 -1.01 10.27
CA THR A 52 25.09 -1.85 11.49
C THR A 52 24.07 -1.43 12.55
N ALA A 53 23.98 -0.15 12.85
CA ALA A 53 23.08 0.35 13.88
C ALA A 53 21.59 0.21 13.49
N SER A 54 21.25 0.48 12.26
CA SER A 54 19.87 0.34 11.74
C SER A 54 19.47 -1.13 11.63
N ALA A 55 20.37 -2.02 11.23
CA ALA A 55 20.16 -3.47 11.21
C ALA A 55 19.85 -4.04 12.60
N VAL A 56 20.58 -3.58 13.64
CA VAL A 56 20.32 -3.99 15.02
C VAL A 56 18.93 -3.54 15.46
N LYS A 57 18.58 -2.26 15.24
CA LYS A 57 17.26 -1.71 15.60
C LYS A 57 16.11 -2.39 14.85
N LEU A 58 16.30 -2.68 13.57
CA LEU A 58 15.31 -3.41 12.77
C LEU A 58 15.09 -4.83 13.33
N ARG A 59 16.16 -5.53 13.70
CA ARG A 59 16.08 -6.87 14.26
C ARG A 59 15.36 -6.86 15.62
N GLN A 60 15.69 -5.90 16.48
CA GLN A 60 15.03 -5.72 17.76
C GLN A 60 13.53 -5.42 17.59
N ALA A 61 13.17 -4.47 16.74
CA ALA A 61 11.76 -4.12 16.48
C ALA A 61 10.96 -5.31 15.94
N ARG A 62 11.56 -6.15 15.09
CA ARG A 62 10.93 -7.39 14.60
C ARG A 62 10.70 -8.39 15.71
N GLN A 63 11.69 -8.57 16.60
CA GLN A 63 11.55 -9.46 17.73
C GLN A 63 10.42 -9.00 18.66
N GLU A 64 10.38 -7.71 19.00
CA GLU A 64 9.32 -7.13 19.82
C GLU A 64 7.91 -7.31 19.22
N LEU A 65 7.79 -7.17 17.89
CA LEU A 65 6.52 -7.45 17.18
C LEU A 65 6.15 -8.93 17.26
N THR A 66 7.12 -9.83 17.02
CA THR A 66 6.89 -11.27 17.06
C THR A 66 6.46 -11.72 18.45
N ASP A 67 7.14 -11.24 19.50
CA ASP A 67 6.83 -11.56 20.88
C ASP A 67 5.44 -11.05 21.28
N PHE A 68 5.10 -9.82 20.86
CA PHE A 68 3.80 -9.24 21.09
C PHE A 68 2.67 -10.07 20.44
N VAL A 69 2.84 -10.41 19.16
CA VAL A 69 1.85 -11.19 18.41
C VAL A 69 1.69 -12.58 18.99
N SER A 70 2.78 -13.22 19.38
CA SER A 70 2.74 -14.54 20.04
C SER A 70 2.01 -14.47 21.39
N ALA A 71 2.23 -13.41 22.15
CA ALA A 71 1.58 -13.23 23.46
C ALA A 71 0.09 -12.86 23.37
N THR A 72 -0.35 -12.24 22.27
CA THR A 72 -1.73 -11.72 22.13
C THR A 72 -2.62 -12.52 21.17
N GLY A 73 -2.09 -13.60 20.58
CA GLY A 73 -2.82 -14.47 19.65
C GLY A 73 -3.08 -13.84 18.27
N GLY A 74 -2.40 -12.72 17.95
CA GLY A 74 -2.46 -12.04 16.66
C GLY A 74 -1.73 -12.81 15.54
N ARG A 75 -1.67 -12.22 14.36
CA ARG A 75 -0.88 -12.73 13.23
C ARG A 75 0.07 -11.65 12.72
N VAL A 76 1.34 -12.00 12.56
CA VAL A 76 2.30 -11.13 11.85
C VAL A 76 2.06 -11.26 10.36
N ASP A 77 1.79 -10.15 9.69
CA ASP A 77 1.82 -10.12 8.24
C ASP A 77 3.28 -10.11 7.77
N SER A 78 3.76 -11.28 7.36
CA SER A 78 5.15 -11.47 6.93
C SER A 78 5.49 -10.66 5.67
N ALA A 79 4.50 -10.37 4.81
CA ALA A 79 4.70 -9.54 3.62
C ALA A 79 5.07 -8.09 3.99
N ARG A 80 4.52 -7.56 5.08
CA ARG A 80 4.83 -6.21 5.59
C ARG A 80 6.20 -6.13 6.28
N THR A 81 6.77 -7.24 6.69
CA THR A 81 8.00 -7.29 7.50
C THR A 81 9.20 -7.95 6.81
N SER A 82 9.02 -8.61 5.66
CA SER A 82 10.09 -9.30 4.95
C SER A 82 10.92 -8.35 4.06
N VAL A 83 12.23 -8.64 3.95
CA VAL A 83 13.14 -8.05 2.97
C VAL A 83 13.41 -9.13 1.94
N ALA A 84 12.80 -9.06 0.77
CA ALA A 84 13.07 -9.98 -0.34
C ALA A 84 14.13 -9.39 -1.29
N GLY A 85 14.99 -10.26 -1.80
CA GLY A 85 16.19 -9.89 -2.55
C GLY A 85 15.96 -9.62 -4.03
N PHE A 86 16.98 -9.07 -4.67
CA PHE A 86 17.03 -8.52 -6.03
C PHE A 86 17.33 -9.53 -7.13
N GLY A 87 16.81 -9.29 -8.35
CA GLY A 87 17.26 -9.91 -9.59
C GLY A 87 16.91 -9.07 -10.81
N ARG A 88 17.89 -8.84 -11.72
CA ARG A 88 17.81 -7.98 -12.91
C ARG A 88 17.53 -8.77 -14.19
N SER A 89 16.86 -8.18 -15.20
CA SER A 89 17.34 -8.16 -16.60
C SER A 89 16.51 -7.28 -17.55
N GLU A 90 17.11 -6.92 -18.70
CA GLU A 90 16.71 -5.83 -19.60
C GLU A 90 15.92 -6.26 -20.84
N SER A 91 15.12 -5.32 -21.34
CA SER A 91 14.93 -4.74 -22.69
C SER A 91 14.01 -5.39 -23.72
N SER A 92 13.13 -4.61 -24.30
CA SER A 92 13.11 -4.09 -25.69
C SER A 92 11.88 -3.19 -25.92
N LYS A 93 12.03 -2.19 -26.80
CA LYS A 93 11.08 -1.09 -26.98
C LYS A 93 10.03 -1.41 -28.06
N ALA A 94 8.77 -1.23 -27.77
CA ALA A 94 7.70 -1.16 -28.75
C ALA A 94 6.75 0.00 -28.44
N THR A 95 6.34 0.72 -29.47
CA THR A 95 5.34 1.79 -29.39
C THR A 95 3.99 1.23 -29.83
N TRP A 96 2.89 1.51 -29.10
CA TRP A 96 1.57 0.96 -29.40
C TRP A 96 0.42 1.93 -29.08
N ALA A 97 -0.70 1.76 -29.77
CA ALA A 97 -1.87 2.62 -29.63
C ALA A 97 -2.84 2.06 -28.58
N ALA A 98 -3.60 2.94 -27.94
CA ALA A 98 -4.54 2.60 -26.87
C ALA A 98 -5.51 1.44 -27.22
N LYS A 99 -5.91 1.31 -28.48
CA LYS A 99 -6.79 0.22 -28.96
C LYS A 99 -6.21 -1.20 -28.86
N LYS A 100 -4.91 -1.35 -28.72
CA LYS A 100 -4.25 -2.66 -28.54
C LYS A 100 -4.05 -3.04 -27.09
N PHE A 101 -4.36 -2.13 -26.18
CA PHE A 101 -4.02 -2.26 -24.78
C PHE A 101 -4.74 -3.44 -24.09
N ASP A 102 -6.04 -3.55 -24.29
CA ASP A 102 -6.82 -4.64 -23.67
C ASP A 102 -6.35 -6.04 -24.09
N SER A 103 -5.79 -6.18 -25.30
CA SER A 103 -5.27 -7.45 -25.79
C SER A 103 -3.90 -7.79 -25.19
N VAL A 104 -3.21 -6.82 -24.61
CA VAL A 104 -1.84 -6.98 -24.09
C VAL A 104 -1.82 -7.21 -22.58
N LEU A 105 -2.81 -6.67 -21.86
CA LEU A 105 -2.97 -6.96 -20.42
C LEU A 105 -3.30 -8.44 -20.21
N PRO A 106 -2.59 -9.12 -19.30
CA PRO A 106 -2.85 -10.52 -19.01
C PRO A 106 -4.32 -10.72 -18.58
N ASN A 107 -4.96 -11.76 -19.12
CA ASN A 107 -6.27 -12.15 -18.62
C ASN A 107 -6.11 -12.79 -17.26
N GLN A 108 -6.90 -12.37 -16.28
CA GLN A 108 -7.04 -13.15 -15.06
C GLN A 108 -7.64 -14.50 -15.43
N ARG A 109 -6.87 -15.55 -15.33
CA ARG A 109 -7.44 -16.90 -15.34
C ARG A 109 -8.25 -17.03 -14.06
N GLY A 110 -9.55 -17.11 -14.18
CA GLY A 110 -10.42 -17.42 -13.05
C GLY A 110 -9.96 -18.70 -12.40
N SER A 111 -9.24 -18.58 -11.31
CA SER A 111 -8.94 -19.69 -10.42
C SER A 111 -10.19 -19.99 -9.60
N GLY A 112 -11.11 -20.73 -10.19
CA GLY A 112 -12.07 -21.48 -9.42
C GLY A 112 -11.33 -22.68 -8.82
N GLY A 113 -10.98 -22.61 -7.53
CA GLY A 113 -10.32 -23.74 -6.87
C GLY A 113 -9.68 -23.32 -5.56
N SER A 114 -10.26 -23.77 -4.49
CA SER A 114 -9.78 -23.88 -3.13
C SER A 114 -8.29 -24.21 -3.03
N SER A 115 -7.68 -23.63 -2.00
CA SER A 115 -6.35 -23.88 -1.42
C SER A 115 -5.21 -22.98 -1.88
N GLY A 116 -4.70 -22.22 -0.94
CA GLY A 116 -3.53 -21.37 -0.85
C GLY A 116 -2.27 -21.77 -1.61
N GLN A 117 -2.30 -21.66 -2.93
CA GLN A 117 -1.09 -21.58 -3.74
C GLN A 117 -0.99 -20.14 -4.25
N SER A 118 0.01 -19.42 -3.76
CA SER A 118 0.48 -18.21 -4.42
C SER A 118 0.88 -18.58 -5.84
N GLY A 119 0.15 -18.07 -6.85
CA GLY A 119 0.52 -18.23 -8.24
C GLY A 119 1.89 -17.58 -8.46
N GLU A 120 2.56 -17.97 -9.56
CA GLU A 120 3.84 -17.39 -9.93
C GLU A 120 3.71 -15.88 -10.17
N ALA A 121 4.67 -15.10 -9.68
CA ALA A 121 4.72 -13.67 -9.90
C ALA A 121 4.83 -13.37 -11.40
N VAL A 122 4.06 -12.40 -11.86
CA VAL A 122 4.04 -11.97 -13.26
C VAL A 122 4.57 -10.55 -13.35
N HIS A 123 5.57 -10.37 -14.19
CA HIS A 123 6.09 -9.09 -14.53
C HIS A 123 6.19 -8.95 -16.05
N LYS A 124 5.53 -7.93 -16.62
CA LYS A 124 5.45 -7.76 -18.06
C LYS A 124 5.68 -6.30 -18.48
N TYR A 125 6.67 -6.08 -19.34
CA TYR A 125 6.77 -4.84 -20.06
C TYR A 125 5.74 -4.81 -21.19
N LEU A 126 4.90 -3.77 -21.20
CA LEU A 126 3.77 -3.67 -22.11
C LEU A 126 4.03 -2.76 -23.33
N GLY A 127 5.08 -1.97 -23.29
CA GLY A 127 5.41 -1.02 -24.35
C GLY A 127 5.57 0.40 -23.83
N LYS A 128 5.36 1.39 -24.69
CA LYS A 128 5.59 2.80 -24.36
C LYS A 128 4.42 3.67 -24.81
N VAL A 129 4.01 4.60 -23.96
CA VAL A 129 3.00 5.63 -24.24
C VAL A 129 3.65 7.00 -24.33
N ASP A 130 3.06 7.90 -25.10
CA ASP A 130 3.41 9.31 -25.06
C ASP A 130 2.72 9.98 -23.88
N LEU A 131 3.48 10.42 -22.90
CA LEU A 131 2.95 11.10 -21.72
C LEU A 131 2.30 12.46 -22.01
N LYS A 132 2.51 13.02 -23.20
CA LYS A 132 1.83 14.24 -23.64
C LYS A 132 0.44 13.94 -24.20
N ASP A 133 0.21 12.72 -24.64
CA ASP A 133 -1.12 12.24 -25.05
C ASP A 133 -1.89 11.80 -23.81
N THR A 134 -2.51 12.78 -23.15
CA THR A 134 -3.30 12.53 -21.93
C THR A 134 -4.47 11.59 -22.16
N GLN A 135 -5.07 11.60 -23.34
CA GLN A 135 -6.18 10.69 -23.69
C GLN A 135 -5.69 9.23 -23.76
N GLN A 136 -4.51 9.00 -24.32
CA GLN A 136 -3.91 7.67 -24.34
C GLN A 136 -3.57 7.18 -22.94
N VAL A 137 -3.02 8.03 -22.11
CA VAL A 137 -2.66 7.68 -20.71
C VAL A 137 -3.92 7.35 -19.90
N GLU A 138 -4.96 8.18 -19.98
CA GLU A 138 -6.22 7.91 -19.26
C GLU A 138 -6.94 6.66 -19.79
N ALA A 139 -7.01 6.45 -21.10
CA ALA A 139 -7.58 5.24 -21.67
C ALA A 139 -6.86 3.96 -21.20
N LEU A 140 -5.53 4.05 -21.03
CA LEU A 140 -4.71 2.98 -20.48
C LEU A 140 -5.07 2.68 -19.03
N LYS A 141 -5.19 3.71 -18.20
CA LYS A 141 -5.57 3.61 -16.79
C LYS A 141 -7.00 3.08 -16.64
N ASP A 142 -7.92 3.56 -17.46
CA ASP A 142 -9.31 3.08 -17.46
C ASP A 142 -9.41 1.60 -17.86
N SER A 143 -8.65 1.16 -18.85
CA SER A 143 -8.55 -0.25 -19.22
C SER A 143 -8.05 -1.11 -18.05
N PHE A 144 -7.01 -0.65 -17.34
CA PHE A 144 -6.52 -1.31 -16.15
C PHE A 144 -7.61 -1.40 -15.07
N CYS A 145 -8.25 -0.28 -14.73
CA CYS A 145 -9.32 -0.22 -13.74
C CYS A 145 -10.47 -1.17 -14.09
N ASN A 146 -10.94 -1.13 -15.34
CA ASN A 146 -12.07 -1.94 -15.79
C ASN A 146 -11.75 -3.44 -15.73
N LYS A 147 -10.49 -3.80 -15.97
CA LYS A 147 -10.06 -5.20 -16.00
C LYS A 147 -9.79 -5.78 -14.62
N TYR A 148 -9.26 -4.99 -13.70
CA TYR A 148 -8.69 -5.53 -12.47
C TYR A 148 -9.33 -5.03 -11.17
N ALA A 149 -10.21 -4.03 -11.19
CA ALA A 149 -10.77 -3.46 -9.96
C ALA A 149 -11.54 -4.44 -9.06
N SER A 150 -12.01 -5.56 -9.60
CA SER A 150 -12.67 -6.62 -8.85
C SER A 150 -11.79 -7.85 -8.69
N SER A 151 -10.48 -7.69 -8.87
CA SER A 151 -9.52 -8.77 -8.71
C SER A 151 -9.44 -9.25 -7.25
N LYS A 152 -9.20 -10.55 -7.06
CA LYS A 152 -8.94 -11.14 -5.75
C LYS A 152 -7.46 -11.04 -5.34
N VAL A 153 -6.61 -10.63 -6.25
CA VAL A 153 -5.18 -10.41 -6.01
C VAL A 153 -4.82 -9.00 -6.42
N GLU A 154 -3.79 -8.45 -5.81
CA GLU A 154 -3.31 -7.14 -6.16
C GLU A 154 -2.60 -7.17 -7.51
N ASN A 155 -2.93 -6.20 -8.33
CA ASN A 155 -2.33 -5.94 -9.62
C ASN A 155 -1.79 -4.52 -9.62
N MET A 156 -0.69 -4.28 -10.30
CA MET A 156 -0.10 -2.98 -10.44
C MET A 156 0.30 -2.69 -11.88
N MET A 157 0.11 -1.46 -12.30
CA MET A 157 0.66 -0.93 -13.52
C MET A 157 1.49 0.32 -13.21
N VAL A 158 2.70 0.37 -13.74
CA VAL A 158 3.60 1.52 -13.60
C VAL A 158 3.86 2.11 -14.98
N ILE A 159 3.64 3.42 -15.10
CA ILE A 159 4.05 4.20 -16.26
C ILE A 159 5.23 5.05 -15.80
N THR A 160 6.41 4.73 -16.29
CA THR A 160 7.63 5.46 -15.91
C THR A 160 7.63 6.88 -16.47
N ARG A 161 8.48 7.75 -15.93
CA ARG A 161 8.67 9.12 -16.45
C ARG A 161 9.04 9.20 -17.93
N ASN A 162 9.50 8.09 -18.51
CA ASN A 162 9.86 7.98 -19.93
C ASN A 162 8.74 7.34 -20.77
N GLY A 163 7.56 7.09 -20.16
CA GLY A 163 6.41 6.50 -20.83
C GLY A 163 6.46 4.98 -20.96
N GLU A 164 7.46 4.29 -20.38
CA GLU A 164 7.47 2.81 -20.36
C GLU A 164 6.35 2.30 -19.46
N VAL A 165 5.61 1.32 -19.95
CA VAL A 165 4.46 0.74 -19.22
C VAL A 165 4.81 -0.68 -18.78
N HIS A 166 4.69 -0.92 -17.49
CA HIS A 166 4.93 -2.21 -16.85
C HIS A 166 3.68 -2.67 -16.12
N TYR A 167 3.31 -3.92 -16.28
CA TYR A 167 2.28 -4.61 -15.51
C TYR A 167 2.91 -5.65 -14.61
N MET A 168 2.39 -5.81 -13.40
CA MET A 168 2.88 -6.77 -12.44
C MET A 168 1.81 -7.24 -11.47
N THR A 169 1.98 -8.46 -10.98
CA THR A 169 1.24 -9.04 -9.87
C THR A 169 2.05 -10.19 -9.27
N ASP A 170 2.05 -10.29 -7.97
CA ASP A 170 2.65 -11.41 -7.23
C ASP A 170 1.60 -12.50 -6.94
N ASN A 171 0.41 -12.38 -7.55
CA ASN A 171 -0.75 -13.21 -7.22
C ASN A 171 -1.06 -13.22 -5.72
N ASN A 172 -0.70 -12.14 -5.03
CA ASN A 172 -0.91 -11.91 -3.62
C ASN A 172 -2.03 -10.86 -3.44
N PRO A 173 -3.01 -11.07 -2.55
CA PRO A 173 -4.05 -10.06 -2.30
C PRO A 173 -3.55 -8.84 -1.52
N ARG A 174 -2.32 -8.84 -1.00
CA ARG A 174 -1.85 -7.85 -0.04
C ARG A 174 -0.63 -7.05 -0.48
N GLY A 175 -0.24 -7.11 -1.73
CA GLY A 175 0.88 -6.33 -2.24
C GLY A 175 1.45 -6.86 -3.53
N VAL A 176 2.15 -5.99 -4.23
CA VAL A 176 2.94 -6.28 -5.43
C VAL A 176 4.34 -5.74 -5.21
N ASP A 177 5.35 -6.58 -5.42
CA ASP A 177 6.75 -6.14 -5.41
C ASP A 177 7.10 -5.47 -6.73
N CYS A 178 7.28 -4.15 -6.69
CA CYS A 178 7.73 -3.35 -7.82
C CYS A 178 9.22 -2.96 -7.72
N SER A 179 9.96 -3.47 -6.74
CA SER A 179 11.35 -3.09 -6.43
C SER A 179 12.32 -3.32 -7.60
N TYR A 180 12.03 -4.31 -8.46
CA TYR A 180 12.85 -4.59 -9.64
C TYR A 180 12.87 -3.44 -10.67
N LEU A 181 11.90 -2.51 -10.62
CA LEU A 181 11.93 -1.30 -11.45
C LEU A 181 12.96 -0.29 -10.95
N GLY A 182 13.37 -0.38 -9.67
CA GLY A 182 14.41 0.46 -9.08
C GLY A 182 14.18 1.94 -9.38
N GLY A 183 15.21 2.63 -9.85
CA GLY A 183 15.15 4.07 -10.15
C GLY A 183 14.11 4.49 -11.21
N LYS A 184 13.43 3.56 -11.90
CA LYS A 184 12.35 3.86 -12.84
C LYS A 184 11.05 4.26 -12.11
N LEU A 185 10.94 3.94 -10.83
CA LEU A 185 9.81 4.36 -10.00
C LEU A 185 9.83 5.86 -9.74
N LYS A 186 11.00 6.48 -9.72
CA LYS A 186 11.13 7.92 -9.48
C LYS A 186 10.47 8.75 -10.59
N GLY A 187 9.45 9.52 -10.18
CA GLY A 187 8.67 10.36 -11.10
C GLY A 187 7.68 9.57 -11.95
N SER A 188 7.40 8.31 -11.62
CA SER A 188 6.42 7.47 -12.30
C SER A 188 4.98 7.83 -11.93
N TYR A 189 4.06 7.34 -12.75
CA TYR A 189 2.66 7.12 -12.39
C TYR A 189 2.48 5.65 -12.08
N ASN A 190 1.88 5.32 -10.95
CA ASN A 190 1.47 3.95 -10.68
C ASN A 190 -0.02 3.86 -10.37
N ILE A 191 -0.61 2.73 -10.70
CA ILE A 191 -1.97 2.40 -10.34
C ILE A 191 -2.01 0.94 -9.91
N HIS A 192 -2.64 0.66 -8.77
CA HIS A 192 -2.79 -0.69 -8.25
C HIS A 192 -4.23 -0.98 -7.82
N THR A 193 -4.54 -2.24 -7.60
CA THR A 193 -5.86 -2.67 -7.14
C THR A 193 -5.83 -2.98 -5.66
N HIS A 194 -6.95 -2.70 -4.98
CA HIS A 194 -7.21 -3.16 -3.62
C HIS A 194 -8.25 -4.29 -3.66
N PRO A 195 -7.81 -5.54 -3.55
CA PRO A 195 -8.71 -6.70 -3.50
C PRO A 195 -9.65 -6.63 -2.30
N PRO A 196 -10.82 -7.30 -2.36
CA PRO A 196 -11.64 -7.54 -1.17
C PRO A 196 -10.80 -8.13 -0.02
N ASP A 197 -11.14 -7.81 1.20
CA ASP A 197 -10.44 -8.23 2.43
C ASP A 197 -9.04 -7.61 2.64
N THR A 198 -8.75 -6.52 1.92
CA THR A 198 -7.57 -5.66 2.14
C THR A 198 -7.99 -4.24 2.49
N THR A 199 -7.06 -3.27 2.47
CA THR A 199 -7.42 -1.84 2.62
C THR A 199 -8.37 -1.45 1.48
N GLN A 200 -9.55 -1.01 1.83
CA GLN A 200 -10.60 -0.63 0.88
C GLN A 200 -10.87 0.88 0.96
N TYR A 201 -11.39 1.42 -0.14
CA TYR A 201 -11.91 2.79 -0.25
C TYR A 201 -10.90 3.92 -0.06
N SER A 202 -9.62 3.60 0.12
CA SER A 202 -8.51 4.53 0.25
C SER A 202 -7.15 3.84 0.15
N PHE A 203 -6.08 4.63 0.21
CA PHE A 203 -4.73 4.09 0.39
C PHE A 203 -4.49 3.69 1.84
N SER A 204 -3.58 2.75 2.04
CA SER A 204 -3.01 2.49 3.37
C SER A 204 -2.03 3.59 3.76
N THR A 205 -2.29 4.27 4.87
CA THR A 205 -1.35 5.23 5.45
C THR A 205 -0.06 4.58 5.94
N ASP A 206 -0.08 3.26 6.11
CA ASP A 206 1.03 2.47 6.66
C ASP A 206 1.89 1.79 5.60
N THR A 207 1.38 1.62 4.37
CA THR A 207 2.09 0.92 3.29
C THR A 207 2.16 1.74 2.01
N ASP A 208 1.02 2.14 1.44
CA ASP A 208 0.98 2.78 0.12
C ASP A 208 1.61 4.16 0.13
N ILE A 209 1.19 5.01 1.07
CA ILE A 209 1.72 6.38 1.16
C ILE A 209 3.23 6.37 1.45
N PRO A 210 3.74 5.63 2.46
CA PRO A 210 5.19 5.51 2.67
C PRO A 210 5.96 4.99 1.45
N ALA A 211 5.42 4.00 0.74
CA ALA A 211 6.05 3.48 -0.47
C ALA A 211 6.13 4.53 -1.56
N ALA A 212 5.04 5.28 -1.79
CA ALA A 212 5.01 6.33 -2.80
C ALA A 212 6.06 7.43 -2.55
N PHE A 213 6.26 7.83 -1.30
CA PHE A 213 7.34 8.78 -0.94
C PHE A 213 8.73 8.16 -1.11
N ALA A 214 8.93 6.92 -0.66
CA ALA A 214 10.23 6.24 -0.73
C ALA A 214 10.67 5.99 -2.18
N ASP A 215 9.75 5.61 -3.04
CA ASP A 215 9.98 5.38 -4.46
C ASP A 215 10.14 6.68 -5.26
N GLY A 216 9.76 7.82 -4.67
CA GLY A 216 9.70 9.09 -5.36
C GLY A 216 8.67 9.10 -6.51
N THR A 217 7.63 8.31 -6.39
CA THR A 217 6.47 8.30 -7.30
C THR A 217 5.90 9.70 -7.46
N ARG A 218 5.47 10.06 -8.66
CA ARG A 218 4.82 11.35 -8.90
C ARG A 218 3.34 11.31 -8.54
N ILE A 219 2.65 10.30 -9.03
CA ILE A 219 1.22 10.09 -8.79
C ILE A 219 1.01 8.60 -8.54
N MET A 220 0.38 8.30 -7.44
CA MET A 220 -0.11 6.97 -7.11
C MET A 220 -1.62 6.98 -7.24
N GLU A 221 -2.15 5.98 -7.93
CA GLU A 221 -3.59 5.71 -7.99
C GLU A 221 -3.87 4.33 -7.43
N ALA A 222 -5.05 4.14 -6.89
CA ALA A 222 -5.56 2.81 -6.61
C ALA A 222 -7.04 2.71 -6.97
N VAL A 223 -7.48 1.48 -7.17
CA VAL A 223 -8.85 1.18 -7.54
C VAL A 223 -9.34 -0.06 -6.79
N ASP A 224 -10.52 0.04 -6.22
CA ASP A 224 -11.29 -1.08 -5.72
C ASP A 224 -12.61 -1.22 -6.50
N TYR A 225 -13.48 -2.12 -6.08
CA TYR A 225 -14.76 -2.35 -6.74
C TYR A 225 -15.70 -1.14 -6.68
N LYS A 226 -15.46 -0.17 -5.77
CA LYS A 226 -16.39 0.93 -5.46
C LYS A 226 -15.82 2.30 -5.78
N TYR A 227 -14.51 2.50 -5.58
CA TYR A 227 -13.84 3.79 -5.72
C TYR A 227 -12.56 3.70 -6.56
N ARG A 228 -12.19 4.85 -7.12
CA ARG A 228 -10.85 5.15 -7.62
C ARG A 228 -10.32 6.32 -6.82
N TYR A 229 -9.07 6.28 -6.42
CA TYR A 229 -8.44 7.31 -5.62
C TYR A 229 -7.03 7.57 -6.09
N GLN A 230 -6.62 8.82 -5.93
CA GLN A 230 -5.34 9.33 -6.40
C GLN A 230 -4.63 10.08 -5.28
N PHE A 231 -3.35 9.86 -5.18
CA PHE A 231 -2.45 10.62 -4.32
C PHE A 231 -1.27 11.16 -5.16
N ALA A 232 -1.22 12.48 -5.31
CA ALA A 232 -0.07 13.16 -5.91
C ALA A 232 0.98 13.38 -4.81
N VAL A 233 2.12 12.69 -4.90
CA VAL A 233 3.15 12.77 -3.86
C VAL A 233 3.69 14.20 -3.80
N PRO A 234 3.47 14.92 -2.70
CA PRO A 234 3.91 16.30 -2.57
C PRO A 234 5.43 16.38 -2.52
N ARG A 235 6.00 17.39 -3.18
CA ARG A 235 7.44 17.63 -3.24
C ARG A 235 7.90 18.66 -2.23
N GLU A 236 6.96 19.40 -1.70
CA GLU A 236 7.16 20.54 -0.80
C GLU A 236 7.42 20.11 0.64
N ILE A 237 7.10 18.85 0.95
CA ILE A 237 7.25 18.30 2.28
C ILE A 237 7.97 16.96 2.23
N THR A 238 8.59 16.57 3.34
CA THR A 238 9.16 15.23 3.52
C THR A 238 8.09 14.24 3.98
N PHE A 239 8.37 12.95 3.84
CA PHE A 239 7.50 11.92 4.41
C PHE A 239 7.35 12.06 5.93
N GLU A 240 8.40 12.43 6.64
CA GLU A 240 8.36 12.63 8.10
C GLU A 240 7.39 13.75 8.50
N GLN A 241 7.36 14.86 7.75
CA GLN A 241 6.40 15.94 7.97
C GLN A 241 4.97 15.47 7.72
N TRP A 242 4.75 14.71 6.64
CA TRP A 242 3.44 14.14 6.33
C TRP A 242 3.01 13.13 7.41
N GLU A 243 3.91 12.22 7.82
CA GLU A 243 3.68 11.18 8.81
C GLU A 243 3.31 11.77 10.19
N THR A 244 3.99 12.86 10.60
CA THR A 244 3.70 13.56 11.87
C THR A 244 2.25 14.03 11.93
N VAL A 245 1.80 14.77 10.91
CA VAL A 245 0.42 15.28 10.86
C VAL A 245 -0.58 14.13 10.67
N CYS A 246 -0.23 13.10 9.91
CA CYS A 246 -1.06 11.91 9.71
C CYS A 246 -1.31 11.16 11.03
N GLU A 247 -0.30 11.03 11.88
CA GLU A 247 -0.46 10.39 13.20
C GLU A 247 -1.36 11.22 14.11
N GLU A 248 -1.20 12.53 14.16
CA GLU A 248 -2.08 13.43 14.92
C GLU A 248 -3.54 13.28 14.49
N VAL A 249 -3.78 13.33 13.16
CA VAL A 249 -5.14 13.15 12.60
C VAL A 249 -5.68 11.77 12.93
N ARG A 250 -4.85 10.73 12.85
CA ARG A 250 -5.24 9.36 13.17
C ARG A 250 -5.69 9.21 14.62
N GLU A 251 -4.93 9.77 15.56
CA GLU A 251 -5.29 9.74 16.98
C GLU A 251 -6.61 10.43 17.24
N GLU A 252 -6.83 11.61 16.65
CA GLU A 252 -8.10 12.34 16.78
C GLU A 252 -9.28 11.59 16.17
N GLN A 253 -9.11 11.05 14.96
CA GLN A 253 -10.17 10.29 14.30
C GLN A 253 -10.48 9.00 15.06
N ASN A 254 -9.48 8.35 15.61
CA ASN A 254 -9.66 7.19 16.48
C ASN A 254 -10.54 7.53 17.68
N ALA A 255 -10.30 8.66 18.35
CA ALA A 255 -11.10 9.11 19.48
C ALA A 255 -12.56 9.43 19.07
N VAL A 256 -12.74 10.10 17.93
CA VAL A 256 -14.07 10.43 17.39
C VAL A 256 -14.86 9.16 17.07
N MET A 257 -14.26 8.19 16.40
CA MET A 257 -14.93 6.94 16.02
C MET A 257 -15.28 6.11 17.25
N ALA A 258 -14.37 5.98 18.21
CA ALA A 258 -14.65 5.30 19.48
C ALA A 258 -15.82 5.93 20.23
N SER A 259 -15.94 7.26 20.26
CA SER A 259 -17.04 7.97 20.90
C SER A 259 -18.40 7.77 20.22
N ARG A 260 -18.41 7.42 18.94
CA ARG A 260 -19.62 7.21 18.13
C ARG A 260 -20.08 5.75 18.10
N GLY A 261 -19.34 4.83 18.71
CA GLY A 261 -19.67 3.40 18.77
C GLY A 261 -19.62 2.71 17.39
N TYR A 262 -18.82 3.22 16.44
CA TYR A 262 -18.62 2.54 15.17
C TYR A 262 -17.91 1.20 15.36
N GLY A 263 -18.38 0.17 14.65
CA GLY A 263 -17.75 -1.14 14.63
C GLY A 263 -16.35 -1.10 14.01
N PHE A 264 -15.54 -2.13 14.31
CA PHE A 264 -14.17 -2.23 13.81
C PHE A 264 -14.09 -2.23 12.27
N ASP A 265 -15.05 -2.89 11.61
CA ASP A 265 -15.09 -2.99 10.15
C ASP A 265 -15.44 -1.65 9.49
N ASP A 266 -16.43 -0.91 10.03
CA ASP A 266 -16.76 0.44 9.57
C ASP A 266 -15.58 1.41 9.75
N TYR A 267 -14.80 1.17 10.80
CA TYR A 267 -13.66 1.97 11.16
C TYR A 267 -12.50 1.81 10.18
N GLU A 268 -12.13 0.58 9.80
CA GLU A 268 -11.03 0.34 8.86
C GLU A 268 -11.36 0.79 7.43
N GLU A 269 -12.58 0.56 6.97
CA GLU A 269 -12.96 0.83 5.59
C GLU A 269 -13.06 2.31 5.25
N ASN A 270 -13.54 3.16 6.16
CA ASN A 270 -13.78 4.57 5.86
C ASN A 270 -12.76 5.51 6.46
N ILE A 271 -12.07 5.12 7.53
CA ILE A 271 -11.23 6.05 8.28
C ILE A 271 -9.95 6.43 7.54
N GLN A 272 -9.36 5.53 6.77
CA GLN A 272 -8.14 5.83 6.01
C GLN A 272 -8.37 6.99 5.03
N HIS A 273 -9.52 7.01 4.37
CA HIS A 273 -9.89 8.13 3.51
C HIS A 273 -9.93 9.44 4.28
N VAL A 274 -10.62 9.46 5.43
CA VAL A 274 -10.75 10.67 6.25
C VAL A 274 -9.39 11.13 6.79
N ILE A 275 -8.55 10.19 7.22
CA ILE A 275 -7.21 10.51 7.72
C ILE A 275 -6.35 11.15 6.62
N ILE A 276 -6.32 10.58 5.41
CA ILE A 276 -5.51 11.11 4.32
C ILE A 276 -6.00 12.49 3.88
N ASP A 277 -7.31 12.64 3.70
CA ASP A 277 -7.92 13.89 3.27
C ASP A 277 -7.66 15.02 4.28
N GLU A 278 -7.88 14.75 5.57
CA GLU A 278 -7.63 15.70 6.65
C GLU A 278 -6.14 16.01 6.81
N THR A 279 -5.26 15.03 6.65
CA THR A 279 -3.80 15.25 6.66
C THR A 279 -3.39 16.21 5.54
N CYS A 280 -3.86 15.95 4.31
CA CYS A 280 -3.59 16.85 3.19
C CYS A 280 -4.13 18.26 3.46
N ARG A 281 -5.34 18.38 4.02
CA ARG A 281 -5.97 19.66 4.36
C ARG A 281 -5.17 20.45 5.39
N ARG A 282 -4.70 19.80 6.47
CA ARG A 282 -3.88 20.45 7.53
C ARG A 282 -2.54 20.93 6.99
N LEU A 283 -1.96 20.18 6.07
CA LEU A 283 -0.71 20.56 5.40
C LEU A 283 -0.91 21.61 4.29
N GLY A 284 -2.16 22.04 4.02
CA GLY A 284 -2.46 22.97 2.93
C GLY A 284 -2.27 22.37 1.54
N LEU A 285 -2.28 21.04 1.41
CA LEU A 285 -2.01 20.31 0.17
C LEU A 285 -3.31 19.86 -0.51
N LYS A 286 -3.34 19.94 -1.83
CA LYS A 286 -4.39 19.34 -2.67
C LYS A 286 -3.86 18.09 -3.36
N CYS A 287 -3.39 17.14 -2.57
CA CYS A 287 -2.67 15.98 -3.06
C CYS A 287 -3.50 14.70 -3.11
N TYR A 288 -4.68 14.67 -2.51
CA TYR A 288 -5.55 13.50 -2.46
C TYR A 288 -6.90 13.76 -3.11
N HIS A 289 -7.40 12.75 -3.83
CA HIS A 289 -8.72 12.76 -4.44
C HIS A 289 -9.31 11.34 -4.44
N ARG A 290 -10.62 11.23 -4.22
CA ARG A 290 -11.38 9.98 -4.32
C ARG A 290 -12.67 10.20 -5.08
N GLU A 291 -12.95 9.34 -6.04
CA GLU A 291 -14.19 9.36 -6.80
C GLU A 291 -14.88 7.98 -6.79
N LYS A 292 -16.20 8.00 -6.84
CA LYS A 292 -16.98 6.77 -6.95
C LYS A 292 -16.94 6.30 -8.40
N ARG A 293 -16.67 5.01 -8.59
CA ARG A 293 -16.72 4.39 -9.91
C ARG A 293 -18.17 4.36 -10.42
N LYS A 294 -18.31 4.61 -11.72
CA LYS A 294 -19.61 4.56 -12.44
C LYS A 294 -19.98 3.14 -12.79
#